data_44d0a7c55e5a0f176473320457010485
#
_entry.id   44d0a7c55e5a0f176473320457010485
#
_cell.length_a   1.000
_cell.length_b   1.000
_cell.length_c   1.000
_cell.angle_alpha   90.00
_cell.angle_beta   90.00
_cell.angle_gamma   90.00
#
_symmetry.space_group_name_H-M   'P 1'
#
loop_
_entity.id
_entity.type
_entity.pdbx_description
1 polymer ?
#
loop_
_entity_poly.entity_id
_entity_poly.type
_entity_poly.pdbx_seq_one_letter_code
_entity_poly.pdbx_strand_id
1 'polypeptide(L)'
;MFSLVYSLHMANAVGTKYTENCYIYNVMKQQMENKEESVQHFLDLIKRSRRGKFKIYIGMIAGVGKSYRMLQEAHEMLENGVDVQIAYIETHGRAGTASLLEGLPVISRKKIFYKGKELEEMDLDAILQLHPELVIVDELAHTNIEGSRNEKRWQDVMELLDAGINVISAVNIQHIESLNEDVKDIAGIEVKERIPDKVLQDADEVVNIDLTAEELINRLKAGKIYHPEKIRLALNHFFKTENILQLRELALKEVAFRVEKKVENEIVTGEKGIRHEKFLACISSNEQSPRRIIRKAARLASRYSTVFFALYVQTPAESTERIPLATQRHLLNHFKLVTELGGEVIQVSSSDITEEIIKTCRQRGITTICMGQPAFKMPSVLFSITKYRKFLNYLAELDIDLIILA
;
A
#
# COMPACT_ATOMS: atom_id res chain seq x y z
N MET A 1 23.65 -49.94 46.23
CA MET A 1 24.00 -48.56 45.97
C MET A 1 24.49 -48.31 44.51
N PHE A 2 25.00 -49.32 43.82
CA PHE A 2 25.46 -49.19 42.40
C PHE A 2 24.36 -49.24 41.35
N SER A 3 23.17 -49.73 41.64
CA SER A 3 22.06 -49.88 40.69
C SER A 3 21.28 -48.57 40.47
N LEU A 4 21.24 -47.65 41.44
CA LEU A 4 20.52 -46.37 41.34
C LEU A 4 21.28 -45.31 40.53
N VAL A 5 22.60 -45.33 40.55
CA VAL A 5 23.44 -44.36 39.80
C VAL A 5 23.44 -44.68 38.31
N TYR A 6 23.33 -45.94 37.93
CA TYR A 6 23.23 -46.31 36.50
C TYR A 6 21.87 -45.96 35.88
N SER A 7 20.80 -46.02 36.68
CA SER A 7 19.45 -45.65 36.21
C SER A 7 19.30 -44.16 36.00
N LEU A 8 19.93 -43.29 36.81
CA LEU A 8 19.93 -41.86 36.66
C LEU A 8 20.80 -41.37 35.48
N HIS A 9 21.90 -42.08 35.19
CA HIS A 9 22.73 -41.73 34.03
C HIS A 9 22.09 -42.09 32.70
N MET A 10 21.32 -43.18 32.63
CA MET A 10 20.60 -43.58 31.43
C MET A 10 19.35 -42.68 31.19
N ALA A 11 18.66 -42.25 32.24
CA ALA A 11 17.55 -41.32 32.12
C ALA A 11 17.96 -39.93 31.61
N ASN A 12 19.13 -39.42 32.04
CA ASN A 12 19.69 -38.15 31.52
C ASN A 12 20.20 -38.29 30.09
N ALA A 13 20.78 -39.41 29.68
CA ALA A 13 21.26 -39.63 28.32
C ALA A 13 20.10 -39.79 27.30
N VAL A 14 18.95 -40.35 27.73
CA VAL A 14 17.76 -40.44 26.87
C VAL A 14 17.04 -39.09 26.79
N GLY A 15 16.96 -38.33 27.88
CA GLY A 15 16.36 -37.00 27.90
C GLY A 15 17.13 -35.95 27.04
N THR A 16 18.45 -36.00 27.06
CA THR A 16 19.29 -35.11 26.21
C THR A 16 19.19 -35.44 24.72
N LYS A 17 19.11 -36.76 24.37
CA LYS A 17 18.90 -37.14 22.96
C LYS A 17 17.53 -36.77 22.42
N TYR A 18 16.47 -36.81 23.24
CA TYR A 18 15.12 -36.35 22.82
C TYR A 18 15.06 -34.84 22.63
N THR A 19 15.70 -34.05 23.49
CA THR A 19 15.77 -32.61 23.34
C THR A 19 16.64 -32.18 22.16
N GLU A 20 17.77 -32.82 21.91
CA GLU A 20 18.59 -32.56 20.72
C GLU A 20 17.88 -32.96 19.42
N ASN A 21 17.21 -34.11 19.37
CA ASN A 21 16.44 -34.50 18.19
C ASN A 21 15.25 -33.54 17.91
N CYS A 22 14.58 -33.07 18.95
CA CYS A 22 13.51 -32.11 18.83
C CYS A 22 14.02 -30.73 18.34
N TYR A 23 15.19 -30.30 18.82
CA TYR A 23 15.84 -29.09 18.37
C TYR A 23 16.29 -29.19 16.90
N ILE A 24 16.96 -30.31 16.53
CA ILE A 24 17.39 -30.58 15.15
C ILE A 24 16.19 -30.64 14.20
N TYR A 25 15.10 -31.31 14.61
CA TYR A 25 13.86 -31.37 13.83
C TYR A 25 13.24 -30.00 13.62
N ASN A 26 13.18 -29.16 14.65
CA ASN A 26 12.65 -27.79 14.53
C ASN A 26 13.55 -26.89 13.68
N VAL A 27 14.88 -27.01 13.79
CA VAL A 27 15.83 -26.27 12.92
C VAL A 27 15.72 -26.73 11.47
N MET A 28 15.62 -28.04 11.21
CA MET A 28 15.42 -28.57 9.86
C MET A 28 14.08 -28.15 9.27
N LYS A 29 13.00 -28.18 10.07
CA LYS A 29 11.69 -27.70 9.66
C LYS A 29 11.72 -26.20 9.31
N GLN A 30 12.35 -25.37 10.12
CA GLN A 30 12.51 -23.94 9.89
C GLN A 30 13.39 -23.63 8.66
N GLN A 31 14.42 -24.47 8.41
CA GLN A 31 15.24 -24.39 7.19
C GLN A 31 14.46 -24.83 5.94
N MET A 32 13.57 -25.81 6.05
CA MET A 32 12.69 -26.22 4.93
C MET A 32 11.65 -25.16 4.62
N GLU A 33 10.98 -24.59 5.64
CA GLU A 33 10.04 -23.48 5.48
C GLU A 33 10.71 -22.26 4.82
N ASN A 34 11.90 -21.85 5.28
CA ASN A 34 12.68 -20.77 4.67
C ASN A 34 13.10 -21.08 3.23
N LYS A 35 13.34 -22.34 2.88
CA LYS A 35 13.71 -22.77 1.53
C LYS A 35 12.49 -22.75 0.60
N GLU A 36 11.32 -23.16 1.09
CA GLU A 36 10.06 -23.08 0.33
C GLU A 36 9.64 -21.63 0.08
N GLU A 37 9.75 -20.76 1.09
CA GLU A 37 9.52 -19.31 0.94
C GLU A 37 10.50 -18.68 -0.06
N SER A 38 11.77 -19.08 -0.03
CA SER A 38 12.78 -18.62 -0.96
C SER A 38 12.49 -19.06 -2.40
N VAL A 39 12.07 -20.31 -2.58
CA VAL A 39 11.68 -20.84 -3.90
C VAL A 39 10.43 -20.14 -4.42
N GLN A 40 9.43 -19.92 -3.58
CA GLN A 40 8.22 -19.22 -3.96
C GLN A 40 8.51 -17.76 -4.35
N HIS A 41 9.33 -17.07 -3.56
CA HIS A 41 9.79 -15.72 -3.87
C HIS A 41 10.52 -15.67 -5.22
N PHE A 42 11.40 -16.62 -5.49
CA PHE A 42 12.11 -16.71 -6.76
C PHE A 42 11.17 -17.01 -7.95
N LEU A 43 10.19 -17.87 -7.78
CA LEU A 43 9.15 -18.13 -8.78
C LEU A 43 8.31 -16.89 -9.08
N ASP A 44 8.00 -16.09 -8.07
CA ASP A 44 7.29 -14.83 -8.23
C ASP A 44 8.14 -13.77 -8.96
N LEU A 45 9.45 -13.74 -8.71
CA LEU A 45 10.37 -12.89 -9.46
C LEU A 45 10.47 -13.31 -10.94
N ILE A 46 10.53 -14.63 -11.24
CA ILE A 46 10.51 -15.15 -12.59
C ILE A 46 9.21 -14.79 -13.32
N LYS A 47 8.07 -14.94 -12.66
CA LYS A 47 6.78 -14.54 -13.23
C LYS A 47 6.74 -13.05 -13.52
N ARG A 48 7.21 -12.21 -12.59
CA ARG A 48 7.31 -10.76 -12.78
C ARG A 48 8.26 -10.37 -13.92
N SER A 49 9.35 -11.11 -14.14
CA SER A 49 10.29 -10.83 -15.21
C SER A 49 9.75 -11.15 -16.61
N ARG A 50 8.72 -12.02 -16.72
CA ARG A 50 8.03 -12.34 -17.98
C ARG A 50 6.83 -11.45 -18.25
N ARG A 51 6.33 -10.75 -17.26
CA ARG A 51 5.21 -9.82 -17.36
C ARG A 51 5.68 -8.50 -17.95
N GLY A 52 4.87 -7.89 -18.82
CA GLY A 52 5.10 -6.55 -19.32
C GLY A 52 5.17 -5.50 -18.20
N LYS A 53 5.89 -4.42 -18.44
CA LYS A 53 6.02 -3.29 -17.53
C LYS A 53 4.79 -2.40 -17.58
N PHE A 54 4.33 -1.96 -16.42
CA PHE A 54 3.13 -1.14 -16.28
C PHE A 54 3.44 0.23 -15.71
N LYS A 55 3.19 1.27 -16.52
CA LYS A 55 3.32 2.67 -16.12
C LYS A 55 1.97 3.36 -16.12
N ILE A 56 1.65 4.06 -15.03
CA ILE A 56 0.38 4.77 -14.87
C ILE A 56 0.63 6.26 -14.67
N TYR A 57 -0.01 7.10 -15.49
CA TYR A 57 -0.11 8.53 -15.29
C TYR A 57 -1.34 8.85 -14.44
N ILE A 58 -1.13 9.40 -13.25
CA ILE A 58 -2.21 9.84 -12.36
C ILE A 58 -2.37 11.36 -12.48
N GLY A 59 -3.60 11.83 -12.41
CA GLY A 59 -3.90 13.24 -12.28
C GLY A 59 -5.08 13.47 -11.36
N MET A 60 -5.10 14.63 -10.73
CA MET A 60 -6.18 15.03 -9.82
C MET A 60 -7.56 15.09 -10.52
N ILE A 61 -7.58 15.42 -11.82
CA ILE A 61 -8.81 15.66 -12.60
C ILE A 61 -8.52 15.58 -14.10
N ALA A 62 -9.57 15.57 -14.93
CA ALA A 62 -9.46 15.71 -16.38
C ALA A 62 -8.84 17.09 -16.78
N GLY A 63 -8.02 17.09 -17.84
CA GLY A 63 -7.43 18.32 -18.39
C GLY A 63 -6.05 18.71 -17.82
N VAL A 64 -5.50 17.95 -16.86
CA VAL A 64 -4.13 18.19 -16.35
C VAL A 64 -3.04 17.89 -17.38
N GLY A 65 -3.31 17.07 -18.42
CA GLY A 65 -2.37 16.80 -19.50
C GLY A 65 -1.82 15.37 -19.54
N LYS A 66 -2.45 14.40 -18.89
CA LYS A 66 -1.99 12.98 -18.88
C LYS A 66 -1.83 12.41 -20.28
N SER A 67 -2.91 12.41 -21.08
CA SER A 67 -2.89 11.89 -22.46
C SER A 67 -1.87 12.60 -23.34
N TYR A 68 -1.70 13.93 -23.16
CA TYR A 68 -0.68 14.70 -23.84
C TYR A 68 0.74 14.20 -23.50
N ARG A 69 1.03 14.00 -22.21
CA ARG A 69 2.35 13.50 -21.78
C ARG A 69 2.62 12.06 -22.23
N MET A 70 1.60 11.19 -22.19
CA MET A 70 1.70 9.82 -22.70
C MET A 70 2.09 9.79 -24.19
N LEU A 71 1.47 10.66 -25.01
CA LEU A 71 1.79 10.73 -26.44
C LEU A 71 3.18 11.30 -26.70
N GLN A 72 3.63 12.31 -25.94
CA GLN A 72 5.01 12.78 -26.02
C GLN A 72 6.01 11.66 -25.74
N GLU A 73 5.79 10.90 -24.67
CA GLU A 73 6.64 9.76 -24.32
C GLU A 73 6.58 8.67 -25.39
N ALA A 74 5.42 8.42 -25.99
CA ALA A 74 5.27 7.48 -27.09
C ALA A 74 6.14 7.87 -28.31
N HIS A 75 6.22 9.15 -28.66
CA HIS A 75 7.13 9.64 -29.70
C HIS A 75 8.60 9.42 -29.33
N GLU A 76 8.99 9.81 -28.11
CA GLU A 76 10.36 9.62 -27.60
C GLU A 76 10.77 8.13 -27.65
N MET A 77 9.87 7.21 -27.30
CA MET A 77 10.13 5.77 -27.37
C MET A 77 10.20 5.27 -28.80
N LEU A 78 9.31 5.71 -29.68
CA LEU A 78 9.33 5.34 -31.11
C LEU A 78 10.61 5.82 -31.78
N GLU A 79 11.09 7.03 -31.50
CA GLU A 79 12.36 7.57 -31.98
C GLU A 79 13.57 6.75 -31.50
N ASN A 80 13.46 6.14 -30.31
CA ASN A 80 14.46 5.23 -29.77
C ASN A 80 14.34 3.78 -30.30
N GLY A 81 13.44 3.53 -31.26
CA GLY A 81 13.29 2.24 -31.94
C GLY A 81 12.43 1.22 -31.22
N VAL A 82 11.66 1.62 -30.19
CA VAL A 82 10.69 0.76 -29.51
C VAL A 82 9.46 0.60 -30.39
N ASP A 83 8.94 -0.62 -30.54
CA ASP A 83 7.66 -0.86 -31.23
C ASP A 83 6.50 -0.40 -30.37
N VAL A 84 6.10 0.86 -30.55
CA VAL A 84 5.01 1.53 -29.80
C VAL A 84 3.75 1.54 -30.65
N GLN A 85 2.62 1.14 -30.06
CA GLN A 85 1.31 1.19 -30.70
C GLN A 85 0.31 1.95 -29.83
N ILE A 86 -0.52 2.77 -30.45
CA ILE A 86 -1.67 3.40 -29.76
C ILE A 86 -2.85 2.42 -29.83
N ALA A 87 -3.16 1.80 -28.69
CA ALA A 87 -4.29 0.87 -28.59
C ALA A 87 -5.61 1.57 -28.33
N TYR A 88 -5.60 2.57 -27.43
CA TYR A 88 -6.76 3.42 -27.17
C TYR A 88 -6.33 4.76 -26.60
N ILE A 89 -6.79 5.82 -27.21
CA ILE A 89 -6.66 7.16 -26.67
C ILE A 89 -7.89 8.00 -26.99
N GLU A 90 -8.33 8.81 -26.02
CA GLU A 90 -9.46 9.70 -26.22
C GLU A 90 -9.00 11.16 -26.23
N THR A 91 -9.09 11.79 -27.37
CA THR A 91 -8.67 13.19 -27.53
C THR A 91 -9.70 14.18 -27.04
N HIS A 92 -10.96 13.78 -26.91
CA HIS A 92 -12.10 14.64 -26.57
C HIS A 92 -12.19 15.92 -27.42
N GLY A 93 -11.74 15.84 -28.68
CA GLY A 93 -11.73 16.99 -29.61
C GLY A 93 -10.66 18.05 -29.28
N ARG A 94 -9.68 17.74 -28.44
CA ARG A 94 -8.58 18.66 -28.08
C ARG A 94 -7.52 18.67 -29.16
N ALA A 95 -7.41 19.75 -29.92
CA ALA A 95 -6.47 19.89 -31.05
C ALA A 95 -5.01 19.57 -30.66
N GLY A 96 -4.56 20.04 -29.47
CA GLY A 96 -3.19 19.78 -29.02
C GLY A 96 -2.88 18.33 -28.68
N THR A 97 -3.88 17.54 -28.27
CA THR A 97 -3.71 16.09 -28.05
C THR A 97 -3.84 15.34 -29.37
N ALA A 98 -4.76 15.76 -30.24
CA ALA A 98 -4.97 15.16 -31.55
C ALA A 98 -3.74 15.30 -32.47
N SER A 99 -3.06 16.46 -32.46
CA SER A 99 -1.86 16.68 -33.26
C SER A 99 -0.69 15.75 -32.86
N LEU A 100 -0.64 15.30 -31.61
CA LEU A 100 0.37 14.35 -31.14
C LEU A 100 0.10 12.89 -31.56
N LEU A 101 -1.06 12.60 -32.15
CA LEU A 101 -1.31 11.27 -32.75
C LEU A 101 -0.66 11.12 -34.13
N GLU A 102 -0.35 12.24 -34.79
CA GLU A 102 0.33 12.20 -36.11
C GLU A 102 1.70 11.55 -35.97
N GLY A 103 1.97 10.57 -36.83
CA GLY A 103 3.24 9.84 -36.84
C GLY A 103 3.32 8.65 -35.87
N LEU A 104 2.35 8.47 -34.97
CA LEU A 104 2.27 7.28 -34.11
C LEU A 104 1.44 6.18 -34.76
N PRO A 105 1.88 4.91 -34.72
CA PRO A 105 1.09 3.77 -35.18
C PRO A 105 -0.13 3.57 -34.30
N VAL A 106 -1.31 3.43 -34.91
CA VAL A 106 -2.59 3.29 -34.20
C VAL A 106 -3.24 1.96 -34.59
N ILE A 107 -3.61 1.16 -33.60
CA ILE A 107 -4.39 -0.05 -33.79
C ILE A 107 -5.86 0.32 -34.00
N SER A 108 -6.50 -0.23 -35.05
CA SER A 108 -7.92 0.04 -35.33
C SER A 108 -8.79 -0.43 -34.18
N ARG A 109 -9.74 0.40 -33.80
CA ARG A 109 -10.72 0.06 -32.76
C ARG A 109 -11.70 -1.00 -33.26
N LYS A 110 -12.14 -1.88 -32.35
CA LYS A 110 -13.20 -2.88 -32.60
C LYS A 110 -14.55 -2.19 -32.60
N LYS A 111 -15.34 -2.44 -33.63
CA LYS A 111 -16.70 -1.93 -33.73
C LYS A 111 -17.67 -2.93 -33.11
N ILE A 112 -18.48 -2.47 -32.15
CA ILE A 112 -19.48 -3.26 -31.45
C ILE A 112 -20.85 -2.61 -31.66
N PHE A 113 -21.81 -3.41 -32.16
CA PHE A 113 -23.18 -2.94 -32.33
C PHE A 113 -23.95 -3.14 -31.03
N TYR A 114 -24.32 -2.03 -30.39
CA TYR A 114 -25.02 -2.05 -29.11
C TYR A 114 -26.22 -1.09 -29.11
N LYS A 115 -27.42 -1.61 -28.79
CA LYS A 115 -28.67 -0.84 -28.70
C LYS A 115 -28.94 0.06 -29.91
N GLY A 116 -28.70 -0.48 -31.12
CA GLY A 116 -28.99 0.22 -32.38
C GLY A 116 -27.89 1.24 -32.79
N LYS A 117 -26.73 1.27 -32.12
CA LYS A 117 -25.62 2.13 -32.46
C LYS A 117 -24.33 1.32 -32.60
N GLU A 118 -23.50 1.71 -33.55
CA GLU A 118 -22.14 1.22 -33.67
C GLU A 118 -21.26 2.05 -32.70
N LEU A 119 -20.59 1.37 -31.79
CA LEU A 119 -19.68 1.95 -30.81
C LEU A 119 -18.29 1.36 -30.99
N GLU A 120 -17.27 2.08 -30.60
CA GLU A 120 -15.87 1.69 -30.75
C GLU A 120 -15.24 1.37 -29.42
N GLU A 121 -14.51 0.25 -29.35
CA GLU A 121 -13.73 -0.18 -28.20
C GLU A 121 -12.31 -0.55 -28.60
N MET A 122 -11.41 -0.66 -27.62
CA MET A 122 -10.08 -1.21 -27.81
C MET A 122 -10.15 -2.65 -28.33
N ASP A 123 -9.42 -2.97 -29.39
CA ASP A 123 -9.34 -4.33 -29.92
C ASP A 123 -8.23 -5.12 -29.22
N LEU A 124 -8.56 -5.71 -28.07
CA LEU A 124 -7.64 -6.51 -27.28
C LEU A 124 -7.07 -7.71 -28.07
N ASP A 125 -7.91 -8.37 -28.89
CA ASP A 125 -7.50 -9.54 -29.66
C ASP A 125 -6.48 -9.17 -30.74
N ALA A 126 -6.68 -8.03 -31.40
CA ALA A 126 -5.73 -7.50 -32.39
C ALA A 126 -4.38 -7.12 -31.73
N ILE A 127 -4.39 -6.52 -30.54
CA ILE A 127 -3.19 -6.16 -29.80
C ILE A 127 -2.41 -7.41 -29.40
N LEU A 128 -3.08 -8.41 -28.83
CA LEU A 128 -2.46 -9.69 -28.44
C LEU A 128 -1.86 -10.44 -29.64
N GLN A 129 -2.52 -10.37 -30.82
CA GLN A 129 -2.03 -10.99 -32.04
C GLN A 129 -0.81 -10.25 -32.63
N LEU A 130 -0.84 -8.91 -32.59
CA LEU A 130 0.27 -8.07 -33.06
C LEU A 130 1.49 -8.18 -32.16
N HIS A 131 1.27 -8.29 -30.84
CA HIS A 131 2.28 -8.41 -29.78
C HIS A 131 3.36 -7.32 -29.83
N PRO A 132 3.01 -6.02 -29.80
CA PRO A 132 3.98 -4.94 -29.81
C PRO A 132 4.78 -4.88 -28.50
N GLU A 133 5.92 -4.19 -28.49
CA GLU A 133 6.72 -4.01 -27.28
C GLU A 133 6.01 -3.14 -26.24
N LEU A 134 5.27 -2.10 -26.70
CA LEU A 134 4.59 -1.13 -25.85
C LEU A 134 3.24 -0.71 -26.45
N VAL A 135 2.23 -0.62 -25.61
CA VAL A 135 0.94 -0.03 -25.97
C VAL A 135 0.55 1.13 -25.08
N ILE A 136 -0.10 2.12 -25.70
CA ILE A 136 -0.72 3.24 -24.99
C ILE A 136 -2.22 2.97 -24.85
N VAL A 137 -2.70 2.96 -23.61
CA VAL A 137 -4.12 2.71 -23.28
C VAL A 137 -4.62 3.78 -22.33
N ASP A 138 -5.38 4.75 -22.83
CA ASP A 138 -6.01 5.80 -22.00
C ASP A 138 -7.31 5.31 -21.32
N GLU A 139 -7.82 6.10 -20.38
CA GLU A 139 -9.09 5.84 -19.67
C GLU A 139 -9.14 4.46 -18.98
N LEU A 140 -8.15 4.17 -18.12
CA LEU A 140 -7.99 2.88 -17.42
C LEU A 140 -9.25 2.42 -16.67
N ALA A 141 -10.07 3.33 -16.18
CA ALA A 141 -11.28 3.03 -15.40
C ALA A 141 -12.54 2.77 -16.26
N HIS A 142 -12.42 2.90 -17.59
CA HIS A 142 -13.54 2.73 -18.50
C HIS A 142 -14.25 1.38 -18.32
N THR A 143 -15.59 1.43 -18.43
CA THR A 143 -16.42 0.22 -18.50
C THR A 143 -16.63 -0.12 -19.97
N ASN A 144 -16.09 -1.24 -20.41
CA ASN A 144 -16.19 -1.69 -21.79
C ASN A 144 -17.65 -1.95 -22.18
N ILE A 145 -17.93 -1.84 -23.48
CA ILE A 145 -19.27 -2.08 -24.02
C ILE A 145 -19.66 -3.55 -23.79
N GLU A 146 -20.91 -3.78 -23.45
CA GLU A 146 -21.47 -5.14 -23.30
C GLU A 146 -21.23 -5.97 -24.56
N GLY A 147 -20.64 -7.15 -24.41
CA GLY A 147 -20.15 -8.00 -25.50
C GLY A 147 -18.64 -7.90 -25.74
N SER A 148 -17.93 -7.02 -25.04
CA SER A 148 -16.48 -7.05 -24.96
C SER A 148 -15.98 -8.27 -24.18
N ARG A 149 -14.71 -8.65 -24.40
CA ARG A 149 -14.08 -9.80 -23.72
C ARG A 149 -14.01 -9.63 -22.20
N ASN A 150 -13.66 -8.44 -21.74
CA ASN A 150 -13.64 -8.07 -20.33
C ASN A 150 -14.63 -6.95 -20.06
N GLU A 151 -15.15 -6.88 -18.83
CA GLU A 151 -16.09 -5.83 -18.42
C GLU A 151 -15.42 -4.46 -18.27
N LYS A 152 -14.14 -4.45 -17.88
CA LYS A 152 -13.40 -3.22 -17.56
C LYS A 152 -12.08 -3.15 -18.34
N ARG A 153 -11.72 -1.97 -18.80
CA ARG A 153 -10.46 -1.72 -19.52
C ARG A 153 -9.21 -2.07 -18.71
N TRP A 154 -9.22 -1.86 -17.39
CA TRP A 154 -8.13 -2.28 -16.56
C TRP A 154 -7.89 -3.80 -16.60
N GLN A 155 -8.93 -4.61 -16.80
CA GLN A 155 -8.79 -6.06 -16.96
C GLN A 155 -8.11 -6.41 -18.29
N ASP A 156 -8.44 -5.69 -19.37
CA ASP A 156 -7.75 -5.82 -20.67
C ASP A 156 -6.25 -5.49 -20.50
N VAL A 157 -5.94 -4.41 -19.77
CA VAL A 157 -4.56 -4.01 -19.49
C VAL A 157 -3.82 -5.10 -18.70
N MET A 158 -4.45 -5.71 -17.67
CA MET A 158 -3.82 -6.82 -16.94
C MET A 158 -3.49 -7.99 -17.87
N GLU A 159 -4.38 -8.32 -18.81
CA GLU A 159 -4.19 -9.40 -19.78
C GLU A 159 -3.03 -9.11 -20.75
N LEU A 160 -2.90 -7.86 -21.21
CA LEU A 160 -1.76 -7.42 -22.02
C LEU A 160 -0.43 -7.55 -21.27
N LEU A 161 -0.41 -7.13 -20.00
CA LEU A 161 0.78 -7.28 -19.15
C LEU A 161 1.16 -8.75 -18.92
N ASP A 162 0.17 -9.60 -18.70
CA ASP A 162 0.39 -11.05 -18.50
C ASP A 162 0.90 -11.73 -19.79
N ALA A 163 0.54 -11.18 -20.96
CA ALA A 163 1.10 -11.58 -22.26
C ALA A 163 2.53 -11.06 -22.50
N GLY A 164 3.09 -10.23 -21.62
CA GLY A 164 4.44 -9.68 -21.75
C GLY A 164 4.52 -8.33 -22.49
N ILE A 165 3.39 -7.72 -22.84
CA ILE A 165 3.32 -6.43 -23.53
C ILE A 165 3.41 -5.30 -22.47
N ASN A 166 4.31 -4.34 -22.68
CA ASN A 166 4.39 -3.17 -21.80
C ASN A 166 3.20 -2.23 -22.03
N VAL A 167 2.70 -1.61 -20.96
CA VAL A 167 1.54 -0.72 -21.05
C VAL A 167 1.83 0.60 -20.35
N ILE A 168 1.53 1.71 -21.04
CA ILE A 168 1.39 3.04 -20.43
C ILE A 168 -0.08 3.41 -20.43
N SER A 169 -0.62 3.75 -19.25
CA SER A 169 -2.02 4.10 -19.09
C SER A 169 -2.22 5.35 -18.26
N ALA A 170 -3.47 5.84 -18.20
CA ALA A 170 -3.80 7.03 -17.41
C ALA A 170 -5.09 6.86 -16.61
N VAL A 171 -5.12 7.47 -15.44
CA VAL A 171 -6.29 7.49 -14.56
C VAL A 171 -6.38 8.81 -13.80
N ASN A 172 -7.59 9.27 -13.47
CA ASN A 172 -7.79 10.34 -12.49
C ASN A 172 -8.04 9.72 -11.11
N ILE A 173 -7.63 10.41 -10.05
CA ILE A 173 -7.78 9.92 -8.67
C ILE A 173 -9.24 9.59 -8.31
N GLN A 174 -10.21 10.28 -8.90
CA GLN A 174 -11.64 10.05 -8.67
C GLN A 174 -12.10 8.63 -9.04
N HIS A 175 -11.33 7.92 -9.84
CA HIS A 175 -11.62 6.55 -10.27
C HIS A 175 -10.93 5.48 -9.42
N ILE A 176 -10.16 5.86 -8.41
CA ILE A 176 -9.53 4.92 -7.46
C ILE A 176 -10.55 4.56 -6.39
N GLU A 177 -10.76 3.26 -6.18
CA GLU A 177 -11.87 2.77 -5.34
C GLU A 177 -11.78 3.26 -3.90
N SER A 178 -10.60 3.19 -3.27
CA SER A 178 -10.40 3.66 -1.89
C SER A 178 -10.58 5.17 -1.69
N LEU A 179 -10.40 5.97 -2.75
CA LEU A 179 -10.49 7.43 -2.68
C LEU A 179 -11.87 7.98 -3.08
N ASN A 180 -12.80 7.10 -3.48
CA ASN A 180 -14.09 7.53 -4.04
C ASN A 180 -14.95 8.28 -3.03
N GLU A 181 -14.96 7.90 -1.75
CA GLU A 181 -15.68 8.60 -0.69
C GLU A 181 -15.10 9.99 -0.44
N ASP A 182 -13.78 10.10 -0.32
CA ASP A 182 -13.11 11.40 -0.15
C ASP A 182 -13.40 12.34 -1.33
N VAL A 183 -13.34 11.82 -2.56
CA VAL A 183 -13.67 12.59 -3.76
C VAL A 183 -15.14 13.03 -3.77
N LYS A 184 -16.06 12.16 -3.33
CA LYS A 184 -17.49 12.49 -3.20
C LYS A 184 -17.71 13.61 -2.20
N ASP A 185 -17.03 13.57 -1.06
CA ASP A 185 -17.12 14.61 -0.02
C ASP A 185 -16.55 15.96 -0.51
N ILE A 186 -15.45 15.94 -1.27
CA ILE A 186 -14.82 17.14 -1.82
C ILE A 186 -15.64 17.75 -2.97
N ALA A 187 -16.02 16.91 -3.94
CA ALA A 187 -16.58 17.38 -5.21
C ALA A 187 -18.11 17.27 -5.31
N GLY A 188 -18.75 16.56 -4.37
CA GLY A 188 -20.20 16.31 -4.37
C GLY A 188 -20.66 15.37 -5.48
N ILE A 189 -19.75 14.61 -6.11
CA ILE A 189 -20.05 13.75 -7.25
C ILE A 189 -19.60 12.31 -6.94
N GLU A 190 -20.51 11.36 -7.10
CA GLU A 190 -20.20 9.94 -7.02
C GLU A 190 -19.77 9.40 -8.40
N VAL A 191 -18.54 8.87 -8.46
CA VAL A 191 -17.99 8.29 -9.68
C VAL A 191 -18.24 6.79 -9.68
N LYS A 192 -18.92 6.30 -10.76
CA LYS A 192 -19.27 4.88 -10.91
C LYS A 192 -18.15 4.05 -11.51
N GLU A 193 -17.38 4.60 -12.43
CA GLU A 193 -16.26 3.93 -13.06
C GLU A 193 -15.05 3.96 -12.12
N ARG A 194 -14.61 2.79 -11.67
CA ARG A 194 -13.55 2.65 -10.67
C ARG A 194 -12.57 1.58 -11.06
N ILE A 195 -11.34 1.75 -10.59
CA ILE A 195 -10.31 0.71 -10.61
C ILE A 195 -10.01 0.26 -9.18
N PRO A 196 -9.81 -1.04 -8.94
CA PRO A 196 -9.35 -1.53 -7.66
C PRO A 196 -7.95 -0.99 -7.32
N ASP A 197 -7.68 -0.72 -6.06
CA ASP A 197 -6.37 -0.25 -5.59
C ASP A 197 -5.22 -1.18 -5.97
N LYS A 198 -5.51 -2.48 -6.11
CA LYS A 198 -4.56 -3.49 -6.56
C LYS A 198 -3.98 -3.16 -7.94
N VAL A 199 -4.75 -2.57 -8.84
CA VAL A 199 -4.28 -2.18 -10.18
C VAL A 199 -3.14 -1.16 -10.11
N LEU A 200 -3.24 -0.20 -9.18
CA LEU A 200 -2.16 0.73 -8.91
C LEU A 200 -0.98 0.08 -8.18
N GLN A 201 -1.25 -0.92 -7.33
CA GLN A 201 -0.18 -1.67 -6.63
C GLN A 201 0.65 -2.49 -7.61
N ASP A 202 0.03 -2.97 -8.68
CA ASP A 202 0.67 -3.78 -9.72
C ASP A 202 1.47 -2.93 -10.72
N ALA A 203 1.40 -1.58 -10.64
CA ALA A 203 2.16 -0.68 -11.50
C ALA A 203 3.65 -0.64 -11.13
N ASP A 204 4.51 -0.80 -12.13
CA ASP A 204 5.97 -0.65 -11.98
C ASP A 204 6.36 0.82 -11.78
N GLU A 205 5.62 1.75 -12.40
CA GLU A 205 5.86 3.19 -12.31
C GLU A 205 4.55 3.97 -12.22
N VAL A 206 4.47 4.90 -11.27
CA VAL A 206 3.33 5.83 -11.13
C VAL A 206 3.84 7.25 -11.21
N VAL A 207 3.32 8.01 -12.18
CA VAL A 207 3.75 9.39 -12.46
C VAL A 207 2.59 10.34 -12.19
N ASN A 208 2.79 11.33 -11.33
CA ASN A 208 1.80 12.38 -11.11
C ASN A 208 1.91 13.47 -12.18
N ILE A 209 0.80 13.76 -12.86
CA ILE A 209 0.68 14.93 -13.72
C ILE A 209 -0.08 16.01 -12.96
N ASP A 210 0.62 17.07 -12.65
CA ASP A 210 0.13 18.15 -11.80
C ASP A 210 0.07 19.48 -12.52
N LEU A 211 -0.91 20.29 -12.13
CA LEU A 211 -1.08 21.69 -12.54
C LEU A 211 -1.57 22.51 -11.35
N THR A 212 -1.27 23.79 -11.37
CA THR A 212 -1.88 24.72 -10.42
C THR A 212 -3.39 24.87 -10.67
N ALA A 213 -4.15 25.19 -9.64
CA ALA A 213 -5.59 25.41 -9.76
C ALA A 213 -5.89 26.53 -10.78
N GLU A 214 -5.08 27.57 -10.79
CA GLU A 214 -5.21 28.69 -11.72
C GLU A 214 -5.01 28.27 -13.19
N GLU A 215 -3.94 27.53 -13.48
CA GLU A 215 -3.70 27.00 -14.84
C GLU A 215 -4.81 26.10 -15.32
N LEU A 216 -5.32 25.23 -14.44
CA LEU A 216 -6.40 24.32 -14.79
C LEU A 216 -7.70 25.07 -15.09
N ILE A 217 -8.05 26.08 -14.29
CA ILE A 217 -9.21 26.94 -14.51
C ILE A 217 -9.04 27.74 -15.81
N ASN A 218 -7.85 28.25 -16.10
CA ASN A 218 -7.55 28.95 -17.33
C ASN A 218 -7.68 28.04 -18.56
N ARG A 219 -7.20 26.80 -18.49
CA ARG A 219 -7.40 25.79 -19.54
C ARG A 219 -8.90 25.49 -19.75
N LEU A 220 -9.67 25.39 -18.67
CA LEU A 220 -11.11 25.16 -18.75
C LEU A 220 -11.82 26.34 -19.44
N LYS A 221 -11.54 27.57 -19.01
CA LYS A 221 -12.12 28.80 -19.61
C LYS A 221 -11.75 28.96 -21.09
N ALA A 222 -10.56 28.52 -21.49
CA ALA A 222 -10.08 28.53 -22.87
C ALA A 222 -10.69 27.38 -23.72
N GLY A 223 -11.63 26.58 -23.20
CA GLY A 223 -12.26 25.47 -23.93
C GLY A 223 -11.35 24.27 -24.18
N LYS A 224 -10.19 24.19 -23.51
CA LYS A 224 -9.20 23.13 -23.69
C LYS A 224 -9.54 21.82 -22.95
N ILE A 225 -10.57 21.82 -22.10
CA ILE A 225 -10.97 20.65 -21.29
C ILE A 225 -12.34 20.16 -21.71
N TYR A 226 -13.32 21.05 -21.75
CA TYR A 226 -14.70 20.76 -22.14
C TYR A 226 -15.21 21.73 -23.21
N HIS A 227 -16.25 21.30 -23.95
CA HIS A 227 -16.95 22.19 -24.85
C HIS A 227 -17.55 23.41 -24.12
N PRO A 228 -17.64 24.57 -24.79
CA PRO A 228 -18.08 25.85 -24.19
C PRO A 228 -19.36 25.74 -23.36
N GLU A 229 -20.33 24.95 -23.81
CA GLU A 229 -21.63 24.73 -23.14
C GLU A 229 -21.51 24.13 -21.74
N LYS A 230 -20.48 23.29 -21.51
CA LYS A 230 -20.22 22.60 -20.24
C LYS A 230 -19.34 23.37 -19.27
N ILE A 231 -18.63 24.42 -19.75
CA ILE A 231 -17.64 25.16 -18.94
C ILE A 231 -18.30 25.81 -17.74
N ARG A 232 -19.45 26.50 -17.94
CA ARG A 232 -20.16 27.19 -16.85
C ARG A 232 -20.61 26.24 -15.75
N LEU A 233 -21.11 25.08 -16.14
CA LEU A 233 -21.54 24.06 -15.18
C LEU A 233 -20.33 23.50 -14.41
N ALA A 234 -19.23 23.20 -15.10
CA ALA A 234 -18.02 22.69 -14.50
C ALA A 234 -17.42 23.67 -13.47
N LEU A 235 -17.35 24.98 -13.80
CA LEU A 235 -16.84 26.02 -12.89
C LEU A 235 -17.70 26.18 -11.62
N ASN A 236 -19.02 25.98 -11.74
CA ASN A 236 -19.92 26.15 -10.60
C ASN A 236 -19.92 24.94 -9.63
N HIS A 237 -19.46 23.78 -10.07
CA HIS A 237 -19.50 22.55 -9.28
C HIS A 237 -18.10 21.98 -9.01
N PHE A 238 -17.55 21.25 -9.95
CA PHE A 238 -16.34 20.46 -9.74
C PHE A 238 -15.05 21.29 -9.79
N PHE A 239 -14.98 22.30 -10.69
CA PHE A 239 -13.78 23.11 -10.91
C PHE A 239 -13.73 24.37 -10.02
N LYS A 240 -14.16 24.26 -8.77
CA LYS A 240 -13.90 25.30 -7.75
C LYS A 240 -12.46 25.19 -7.28
N THR A 241 -11.81 26.32 -7.03
CA THR A 241 -10.42 26.36 -6.57
C THR A 241 -10.18 25.50 -5.33
N GLU A 242 -11.10 25.53 -4.36
CA GLU A 242 -11.02 24.73 -3.14
C GLU A 242 -11.05 23.23 -3.44
N ASN A 243 -11.97 22.76 -4.28
CA ASN A 243 -12.08 21.35 -4.66
C ASN A 243 -10.81 20.91 -5.41
N ILE A 244 -10.30 21.73 -6.34
CA ILE A 244 -9.08 21.43 -7.09
C ILE A 244 -7.88 21.27 -6.14
N LEU A 245 -7.73 22.17 -5.15
CA LEU A 245 -6.64 22.10 -4.18
C LEU A 245 -6.71 20.82 -3.32
N GLN A 246 -7.92 20.45 -2.86
CA GLN A 246 -8.11 19.22 -2.08
C GLN A 246 -7.88 17.95 -2.92
N LEU A 247 -8.38 17.91 -4.16
CA LEU A 247 -8.13 16.81 -5.09
C LEU A 247 -6.65 16.69 -5.46
N ARG A 248 -5.95 17.82 -5.59
CA ARG A 248 -4.51 17.89 -5.83
C ARG A 248 -3.74 17.31 -4.64
N GLU A 249 -4.08 17.71 -3.42
CA GLU A 249 -3.49 17.18 -2.20
C GLU A 249 -3.70 15.66 -2.10
N LEU A 250 -4.90 15.18 -2.40
CA LEU A 250 -5.24 13.76 -2.40
C LEU A 250 -4.39 12.98 -3.43
N ALA A 251 -4.23 13.52 -4.66
CA ALA A 251 -3.40 12.91 -5.70
C ALA A 251 -1.92 12.83 -5.28
N LEU A 252 -1.39 13.90 -4.71
CA LEU A 252 0.01 13.93 -4.23
C LEU A 252 0.25 12.93 -3.10
N LYS A 253 -0.70 12.83 -2.15
CA LYS A 253 -0.63 11.84 -1.06
C LYS A 253 -0.64 10.41 -1.58
N GLU A 254 -1.51 10.10 -2.53
CA GLU A 254 -1.60 8.75 -3.10
C GLU A 254 -0.30 8.37 -3.83
N VAL A 255 0.26 9.27 -4.64
CA VAL A 255 1.51 9.00 -5.34
C VAL A 255 2.68 8.87 -4.36
N ALA A 256 2.78 9.73 -3.35
CA ALA A 256 3.81 9.64 -2.32
C ALA A 256 3.73 8.28 -1.59
N PHE A 257 2.54 7.85 -1.20
CA PHE A 257 2.31 6.56 -0.57
C PHE A 257 2.74 5.37 -1.46
N ARG A 258 2.54 5.46 -2.79
CA ARG A 258 2.98 4.43 -3.74
C ARG A 258 4.50 4.37 -3.87
N VAL A 259 5.14 5.55 -3.94
CA VAL A 259 6.61 5.63 -3.97
C VAL A 259 7.21 5.05 -2.70
N GLU A 260 6.66 5.38 -1.53
CA GLU A 260 7.08 4.81 -0.25
C GLU A 260 6.98 3.27 -0.24
N LYS A 261 5.83 2.72 -0.64
CA LYS A 261 5.64 1.26 -0.70
C LYS A 261 6.60 0.58 -1.68
N LYS A 262 6.88 1.21 -2.82
CA LYS A 262 7.84 0.66 -3.78
C LYS A 262 9.24 0.62 -3.19
N VAL A 263 9.66 1.71 -2.55
CA VAL A 263 10.95 1.81 -1.85
C VAL A 263 11.03 0.76 -0.74
N GLU A 264 9.97 0.55 0.05
CA GLU A 264 9.93 -0.51 1.08
C GLU A 264 10.14 -1.91 0.47
N ASN A 265 9.48 -2.22 -0.65
CA ASN A 265 9.60 -3.52 -1.30
C ASN A 265 10.97 -3.75 -1.96
N GLU A 266 11.61 -2.70 -2.49
CA GLU A 266 12.93 -2.78 -3.11
C GLU A 266 14.06 -2.85 -2.05
N ILE A 267 13.86 -2.27 -0.87
CA ILE A 267 14.83 -2.25 0.23
C ILE A 267 14.89 -3.57 0.99
N VAL A 268 13.82 -4.35 1.00
CA VAL A 268 13.84 -5.73 1.57
C VAL A 268 14.87 -6.61 0.84
N THR A 269 15.34 -6.21 -0.33
CA THR A 269 16.35 -6.92 -1.13
C THR A 269 17.77 -6.33 -1.09
N GLY A 270 18.01 -5.19 -0.39
CA GLY A 270 19.33 -4.54 -0.36
C GLY A 270 19.63 -3.76 0.93
N GLU A 271 20.80 -4.02 1.52
CA GLU A 271 21.32 -3.32 2.70
C GLU A 271 21.50 -1.82 2.43
N LYS A 272 20.76 -0.99 3.13
CA LYS A 272 20.74 0.49 3.29
C LYS A 272 19.54 1.19 2.66
N GLY A 273 18.38 1.13 3.33
CA GLY A 273 17.19 1.91 3.00
C GLY A 273 16.92 3.03 4.00
N ILE A 274 16.28 4.08 3.52
CA ILE A 274 15.65 5.11 4.35
C ILE A 274 14.72 4.40 5.34
N ARG A 275 14.97 4.56 6.65
CA ARG A 275 14.07 4.02 7.69
C ARG A 275 12.73 4.72 7.61
N HIS A 276 11.70 4.00 7.22
CA HIS A 276 10.34 4.51 7.31
C HIS A 276 9.86 4.49 8.75
N GLU A 277 9.23 5.58 9.17
CA GLU A 277 8.66 5.69 10.50
C GLU A 277 7.56 4.63 10.72
N LYS A 278 7.75 3.77 11.75
CA LYS A 278 6.74 2.81 12.19
C LYS A 278 6.52 2.93 13.67
N PHE A 279 5.27 2.97 14.08
CA PHE A 279 4.88 3.31 15.43
C PHE A 279 4.34 2.10 16.21
N LEU A 280 4.83 1.91 17.44
CA LEU A 280 4.33 0.88 18.35
C LEU A 280 3.64 1.52 19.56
N ALA A 281 2.36 1.25 19.74
CA ALA A 281 1.62 1.60 20.94
C ALA A 281 1.72 0.45 21.95
N CYS A 282 2.47 0.60 23.03
CA CYS A 282 2.49 -0.35 24.13
C CYS A 282 1.25 -0.13 25.03
N ILE A 283 0.33 -1.07 25.00
CA ILE A 283 -0.94 -0.97 25.73
C ILE A 283 -0.98 -1.97 26.89
N SER A 284 -1.74 -1.60 27.94
CA SER A 284 -1.98 -2.44 29.12
C SER A 284 -3.48 -2.64 29.31
N SER A 285 -3.84 -3.44 30.29
CA SER A 285 -5.22 -3.69 30.68
C SER A 285 -5.88 -2.50 31.44
N ASN A 286 -5.16 -1.39 31.65
CA ASN A 286 -5.67 -0.18 32.30
C ASN A 286 -6.76 0.51 31.41
N GLU A 287 -7.71 1.20 32.03
CA GLU A 287 -8.84 1.79 31.32
C GLU A 287 -8.48 3.05 30.50
N GLN A 288 -7.73 3.98 31.07
CA GLN A 288 -7.58 5.33 30.50
C GLN A 288 -6.29 5.53 29.70
N SER A 289 -5.17 5.05 30.21
CA SER A 289 -3.84 5.26 29.60
C SER A 289 -3.73 4.71 28.17
N PRO A 290 -4.20 3.48 27.87
CA PRO A 290 -4.07 2.92 26.51
C PRO A 290 -4.78 3.73 25.43
N ARG A 291 -5.94 4.31 25.70
CA ARG A 291 -6.68 5.12 24.70
C ARG A 291 -5.88 6.33 24.24
N ARG A 292 -5.14 6.98 25.14
CA ARG A 292 -4.27 8.13 24.81
C ARG A 292 -3.09 7.69 23.98
N ILE A 293 -2.49 6.55 24.33
CA ILE A 293 -1.34 5.95 23.62
C ILE A 293 -1.75 5.56 22.20
N ILE A 294 -2.85 4.81 22.04
CA ILE A 294 -3.38 4.39 20.74
C ILE A 294 -3.66 5.60 19.84
N ARG A 295 -4.37 6.61 20.33
CA ARG A 295 -4.68 7.83 19.57
C ARG A 295 -3.42 8.62 19.20
N LYS A 296 -2.38 8.62 20.06
CA LYS A 296 -1.11 9.29 19.74
C LYS A 296 -0.39 8.55 18.63
N ALA A 297 -0.25 7.23 18.72
CA ALA A 297 0.37 6.41 17.69
C ALA A 297 -0.38 6.51 16.34
N ALA A 298 -1.72 6.43 16.36
CA ALA A 298 -2.54 6.59 15.18
C ALA A 298 -2.36 7.96 14.50
N ARG A 299 -2.32 9.07 15.28
CA ARG A 299 -2.05 10.42 14.73
C ARG A 299 -0.66 10.55 14.12
N LEU A 300 0.34 9.93 14.74
CA LEU A 300 1.69 9.92 14.19
C LEU A 300 1.70 9.10 12.89
N ALA A 301 1.16 7.89 12.90
CA ALA A 301 1.05 7.05 11.71
C ALA A 301 0.33 7.76 10.55
N SER A 302 -0.79 8.41 10.83
CA SER A 302 -1.52 9.24 9.86
C SER A 302 -0.67 10.38 9.30
N ARG A 303 0.10 11.07 10.17
CA ARG A 303 0.96 12.19 9.75
C ARG A 303 2.10 11.73 8.82
N TYR A 304 2.66 10.55 9.09
CA TYR A 304 3.73 9.95 8.29
C TYR A 304 3.23 9.00 7.20
N SER A 305 1.90 8.91 6.99
CA SER A 305 1.25 8.03 6.01
C SER A 305 1.70 6.57 6.13
N THR A 306 1.83 6.09 7.36
CA THR A 306 2.32 4.74 7.69
C THR A 306 1.34 3.99 8.59
N VAL A 307 1.62 2.73 8.85
CA VAL A 307 0.84 1.90 9.78
C VAL A 307 1.36 2.01 11.21
N PHE A 308 0.50 1.76 12.20
CA PHE A 308 0.92 1.58 13.59
C PHE A 308 0.48 0.23 14.13
N PHE A 309 1.24 -0.24 15.10
CA PHE A 309 0.99 -1.50 15.79
C PHE A 309 0.63 -1.21 17.25
N ALA A 310 -0.25 -2.03 17.82
CA ALA A 310 -0.53 -1.98 19.25
C ALA A 310 -0.16 -3.30 19.90
N LEU A 311 0.84 -3.29 20.75
CA LEU A 311 1.33 -4.47 21.47
C LEU A 311 0.70 -4.58 22.84
N TYR A 312 0.03 -5.69 23.09
CA TYR A 312 -0.40 -6.12 24.43
C TYR A 312 0.38 -7.38 24.84
N VAL A 313 1.16 -7.26 25.91
CA VAL A 313 1.87 -8.39 26.50
C VAL A 313 1.07 -8.89 27.69
N GLN A 314 0.41 -10.03 27.53
CA GLN A 314 -0.33 -10.69 28.60
C GLN A 314 0.64 -11.38 29.56
N THR A 315 0.78 -10.81 30.75
CA THR A 315 1.58 -11.41 31.81
C THR A 315 0.82 -12.55 32.52
N PRO A 316 1.47 -13.46 33.25
CA PRO A 316 0.80 -14.49 34.04
C PRO A 316 -0.17 -13.93 35.09
N ALA A 317 0.03 -12.69 35.54
CA ALA A 317 -0.89 -11.99 36.44
C ALA A 317 -2.15 -11.47 35.74
N GLU A 318 -2.08 -11.28 34.41
CA GLU A 318 -3.17 -10.82 33.55
C GLU A 318 -3.79 -11.95 32.72
N SER A 319 -3.66 -13.21 33.16
CA SER A 319 -4.35 -14.32 32.49
C SER A 319 -5.87 -14.11 32.53
N THR A 320 -6.56 -14.58 31.51
CA THR A 320 -8.01 -14.40 31.32
C THR A 320 -8.83 -14.87 32.53
N GLU A 321 -8.32 -15.86 33.28
CA GLU A 321 -8.96 -16.38 34.49
C GLU A 321 -8.75 -15.47 35.73
N ARG A 322 -7.76 -14.59 35.71
CA ARG A 322 -7.36 -13.77 36.86
C ARG A 322 -7.83 -12.32 36.79
N ILE A 323 -8.04 -11.79 35.58
CA ILE A 323 -8.50 -10.42 35.42
C ILE A 323 -10.02 -10.32 35.44
N PRO A 324 -10.59 -9.30 36.11
CA PRO A 324 -12.03 -9.07 36.13
C PRO A 324 -12.64 -8.90 34.75
N LEU A 325 -13.90 -9.33 34.56
CA LEU A 325 -14.61 -9.18 33.28
C LEU A 325 -14.67 -7.73 32.78
N ALA A 326 -14.75 -6.75 33.69
CA ALA A 326 -14.68 -5.34 33.33
C ALA A 326 -13.35 -5.00 32.62
N THR A 327 -12.22 -5.46 33.16
CA THR A 327 -10.88 -5.27 32.59
C THR A 327 -10.74 -5.95 31.23
N GLN A 328 -11.32 -7.15 31.08
CA GLN A 328 -11.34 -7.83 29.76
C GLN A 328 -12.13 -7.01 28.72
N ARG A 329 -13.27 -6.44 29.10
CA ARG A 329 -14.06 -5.57 28.22
C ARG A 329 -13.29 -4.30 27.83
N HIS A 330 -12.56 -3.69 28.76
CA HIS A 330 -11.72 -2.53 28.46
C HIS A 330 -10.65 -2.89 27.43
N LEU A 331 -10.00 -4.04 27.58
CA LEU A 331 -8.98 -4.52 26.65
C LEU A 331 -9.56 -4.77 25.25
N LEU A 332 -10.71 -5.43 25.15
CA LEU A 332 -11.41 -5.62 23.86
C LEU A 332 -11.79 -4.28 23.21
N ASN A 333 -12.23 -3.29 24.00
CA ASN A 333 -12.52 -1.95 23.48
C ASN A 333 -11.26 -1.24 22.99
N HIS A 334 -10.08 -1.50 23.60
CA HIS A 334 -8.81 -0.97 23.12
C HIS A 334 -8.42 -1.63 21.77
N PHE A 335 -8.57 -2.94 21.63
CA PHE A 335 -8.31 -3.64 20.37
C PHE A 335 -9.23 -3.14 19.24
N LYS A 336 -10.51 -2.98 19.55
CA LYS A 336 -11.47 -2.38 18.61
C LYS A 336 -11.05 -0.98 18.17
N LEU A 337 -10.67 -0.12 19.11
CA LEU A 337 -10.18 1.23 18.83
C LEU A 337 -8.92 1.22 17.93
N VAL A 338 -7.99 0.29 18.14
CA VAL A 338 -6.81 0.14 17.28
C VAL A 338 -7.23 -0.16 15.85
N THR A 339 -8.12 -1.14 15.64
CA THR A 339 -8.62 -1.53 14.32
C THR A 339 -9.40 -0.40 13.64
N GLU A 340 -10.27 0.30 14.39
CA GLU A 340 -11.03 1.47 13.88
C GLU A 340 -10.12 2.62 13.43
N LEU A 341 -8.94 2.74 14.02
CA LEU A 341 -7.93 3.75 13.65
C LEU A 341 -6.91 3.24 12.63
N GLY A 342 -7.13 2.06 12.03
CA GLY A 342 -6.28 1.49 10.99
C GLY A 342 -4.98 0.86 11.49
N GLY A 343 -4.89 0.51 12.77
CA GLY A 343 -3.73 -0.17 13.35
C GLY A 343 -3.87 -1.70 13.40
N GLU A 344 -2.76 -2.40 13.57
CA GLU A 344 -2.68 -3.85 13.78
C GLU A 344 -2.47 -4.18 15.26
N VAL A 345 -3.26 -5.13 15.79
CA VAL A 345 -3.14 -5.59 17.18
C VAL A 345 -2.19 -6.78 17.24
N ILE A 346 -1.19 -6.69 18.10
CA ILE A 346 -0.26 -7.77 18.43
C ILE A 346 -0.49 -8.18 19.88
N GLN A 347 -0.91 -9.42 20.11
CA GLN A 347 -1.09 -9.98 21.43
C GLN A 347 -0.12 -11.13 21.64
N VAL A 348 0.69 -11.06 22.70
CA VAL A 348 1.65 -12.09 23.09
C VAL A 348 1.55 -12.39 24.57
N SER A 349 1.87 -13.62 24.97
CA SER A 349 1.92 -14.02 26.38
C SER A 349 3.39 -14.16 26.80
N SER A 350 3.81 -13.38 27.82
CA SER A 350 5.19 -13.43 28.33
C SER A 350 5.27 -12.92 29.76
N SER A 351 6.29 -13.39 30.48
CA SER A 351 6.65 -12.85 31.81
C SER A 351 7.56 -11.63 31.75
N ASP A 352 8.21 -11.38 30.61
CA ASP A 352 9.08 -10.22 30.41
C ASP A 352 8.55 -9.31 29.29
N ILE A 353 7.88 -8.24 29.70
CA ILE A 353 7.29 -7.25 28.81
C ILE A 353 8.37 -6.56 27.97
N THR A 354 9.54 -6.27 28.58
CA THR A 354 10.63 -5.53 27.94
C THR A 354 11.21 -6.33 26.77
N GLU A 355 11.43 -7.62 26.97
CA GLU A 355 11.94 -8.51 25.92
C GLU A 355 10.99 -8.59 24.74
N GLU A 356 9.68 -8.74 24.98
CA GLU A 356 8.70 -8.81 23.90
C GLU A 356 8.54 -7.49 23.15
N ILE A 357 8.68 -6.34 23.82
CA ILE A 357 8.70 -5.04 23.13
C ILE A 357 9.90 -4.98 22.18
N ILE A 358 11.11 -5.32 22.65
CA ILE A 358 12.35 -5.26 21.84
C ILE A 358 12.25 -6.24 20.65
N LYS A 359 11.75 -7.45 20.89
CA LYS A 359 11.54 -8.46 19.85
C LYS A 359 10.55 -7.99 18.78
N THR A 360 9.42 -7.41 19.19
CA THR A 360 8.42 -6.83 18.29
C THR A 360 9.01 -5.70 17.48
N CYS A 361 9.81 -4.82 18.10
CA CYS A 361 10.48 -3.72 17.41
C CYS A 361 11.40 -4.22 16.29
N ARG A 362 12.19 -5.25 16.57
CA ARG A 362 13.08 -5.85 15.56
C ARG A 362 12.31 -6.53 14.43
N GLN A 363 11.28 -7.31 14.75
CA GLN A 363 10.51 -8.06 13.77
C GLN A 363 9.69 -7.17 12.83
N ARG A 364 9.16 -6.06 13.35
CA ARG A 364 8.28 -5.15 12.59
C ARG A 364 9.00 -3.91 12.07
N GLY A 365 10.28 -3.72 12.42
CA GLY A 365 11.05 -2.54 12.03
C GLY A 365 10.52 -1.25 12.65
N ILE A 366 10.12 -1.29 13.94
CA ILE A 366 9.57 -0.13 14.66
C ILE A 366 10.68 0.91 14.88
N THR A 367 10.35 2.17 14.60
CA THR A 367 11.25 3.31 14.81
C THR A 367 10.86 4.15 16.02
N THR A 368 9.58 4.13 16.41
CA THR A 368 9.09 4.94 17.54
C THR A 368 8.12 4.15 18.42
N ILE A 369 8.37 4.13 19.71
CA ILE A 369 7.50 3.52 20.71
C ILE A 369 6.68 4.60 21.42
N CYS A 370 5.37 4.40 21.51
CA CYS A 370 4.47 5.18 22.38
C CYS A 370 4.06 4.34 23.57
N MET A 371 4.36 4.78 24.78
CA MET A 371 3.97 4.07 26.01
C MET A 371 3.51 5.01 27.11
N GLY A 372 2.82 4.47 28.10
CA GLY A 372 2.47 5.20 29.31
C GLY A 372 3.67 5.33 30.26
N GLN A 373 3.53 6.21 31.23
CA GLN A 373 4.54 6.40 32.28
C GLN A 373 4.76 5.07 33.04
N PRO A 374 6.02 4.60 33.15
CA PRO A 374 6.30 3.38 33.90
C PRO A 374 5.99 3.58 35.39
N ALA A 375 5.23 2.65 35.98
CA ALA A 375 4.89 2.69 37.39
C ALA A 375 5.98 1.94 38.19
N PHE A 376 6.79 2.69 38.94
CA PHE A 376 7.76 2.13 39.89
C PHE A 376 7.09 1.91 41.25
N LYS A 377 6.91 0.66 41.66
CA LYS A 377 6.33 0.32 42.97
C LYS A 377 7.44 0.04 43.98
N MET A 378 7.34 0.69 45.16
CA MET A 378 8.17 0.32 46.33
C MET A 378 7.79 -1.08 46.83
N PRO A 379 8.72 -1.96 47.27
CA PRO A 379 10.14 -1.75 47.54
C PRO A 379 11.12 -2.10 46.39
N SER A 380 10.63 -2.46 45.22
CA SER A 380 11.44 -2.95 44.10
C SER A 380 11.98 -1.83 43.18
N VAL A 381 11.99 -0.58 43.62
CA VAL A 381 12.37 0.58 42.80
C VAL A 381 13.75 0.44 42.17
N LEU A 382 14.78 0.05 42.92
CA LEU A 382 16.15 -0.11 42.40
C LEU A 382 16.23 -1.15 41.27
N PHE A 383 15.56 -2.28 41.42
CA PHE A 383 15.54 -3.34 40.43
C PHE A 383 14.76 -2.89 39.17
N SER A 384 13.66 -2.16 39.37
CA SER A 384 12.86 -1.60 38.27
C SER A 384 13.62 -0.52 37.50
N ILE A 385 14.41 0.33 38.19
CA ILE A 385 15.24 1.36 37.55
C ILE A 385 16.35 0.69 36.70
N THR A 386 16.97 -0.36 37.21
CA THR A 386 18.02 -1.08 36.47
C THR A 386 17.47 -1.71 35.20
N LYS A 387 16.31 -2.38 35.27
CA LYS A 387 15.61 -2.93 34.08
C LYS A 387 15.22 -1.83 33.09
N TYR A 388 14.68 -0.71 33.57
CA TYR A 388 14.31 0.40 32.73
C TYR A 388 15.52 1.06 32.04
N ARG A 389 16.64 1.24 32.76
CA ARG A 389 17.90 1.74 32.18
C ARG A 389 18.41 0.79 31.09
N LYS A 390 18.36 -0.54 31.32
CA LYS A 390 18.73 -1.53 30.32
C LYS A 390 17.84 -1.45 29.10
N PHE A 391 16.53 -1.25 29.27
CA PHE A 391 15.60 -1.05 28.18
C PHE A 391 15.94 0.19 27.35
N LEU A 392 16.21 1.34 27.99
CA LEU A 392 16.61 2.56 27.29
C LEU A 392 17.92 2.38 26.50
N ASN A 393 18.89 1.66 27.05
CA ASN A 393 20.13 1.35 26.33
C ASN A 393 19.85 0.51 25.07
N TYR A 394 18.97 -0.49 25.14
CA TYR A 394 18.59 -1.27 23.97
C TYR A 394 17.86 -0.45 22.91
N LEU A 395 17.01 0.50 23.31
CA LEU A 395 16.37 1.38 22.35
C LEU A 395 17.39 2.28 21.65
N ALA A 396 18.36 2.81 22.38
CA ALA A 396 19.43 3.61 21.83
C ALA A 396 20.32 2.82 20.84
N GLU A 397 20.64 1.55 21.16
CA GLU A 397 21.38 0.67 20.24
C GLU A 397 20.62 0.37 18.94
N LEU A 398 19.28 0.32 19.00
CA LEU A 398 18.42 0.05 17.86
C LEU A 398 17.96 1.32 17.14
N ASP A 399 18.37 2.50 17.62
CA ASP A 399 17.96 3.81 17.12
C ASP A 399 16.44 3.95 17.09
N ILE A 400 15.78 3.65 18.23
CA ILE A 400 14.32 3.69 18.40
C ILE A 400 13.96 4.84 19.34
N ASP A 401 13.08 5.73 18.87
CA ASP A 401 12.53 6.81 19.65
C ASP A 401 11.52 6.33 20.69
N LEU A 402 11.47 6.99 21.85
CA LEU A 402 10.54 6.69 22.92
C LEU A 402 9.69 7.90 23.30
N ILE A 403 8.37 7.78 23.12
CA ILE A 403 7.38 8.77 23.53
C ILE A 403 6.65 8.25 24.78
N ILE A 404 6.85 8.95 25.91
CA ILE A 404 6.15 8.64 27.15
C ILE A 404 4.97 9.59 27.33
N LEU A 405 3.78 9.02 27.51
CA LEU A 405 2.54 9.77 27.71
C LEU A 405 2.13 9.70 29.18
N ALA A 406 2.04 10.85 29.80
CA ALA A 406 1.59 11.00 31.19
C ALA A 406 0.06 10.84 31.34
#